data_f28a39b2a8485bfa95ce007e1769ef51
#
_entry.id   f28a39b2a8485bfa95ce007e1769ef51
#
_cell.length_a   1.000
_cell.length_b   1.000
_cell.length_c   1.000
_cell.angle_alpha   90.00
_cell.angle_beta   90.00
_cell.angle_gamma   90.00
#
_symmetry.space_group_name_H-M   'P 1'
#
loop_
_entity.id
_entity.type
_entity.pdbx_description
1 polymer ?
#
loop_
_entity_poly.entity_id
_entity_poly.type
_entity_poly.pdbx_seq_one_letter_code
_entity_poly.pdbx_strand_id
1 'polypeptide(L)'
;MNLAKFPRRGYVTEPTPLEALPNFSKALGADINIYIKRDDLLPGTAGGNKTRKLDFSMADAINQGADTIITCGVQSNHCRLTLAWAVKEGLDCHLVLEERVKDSYNPEASGNNFLFQLLGVKSVTVVPGGSNMLGEMEKLAEKLRAEGK
;
A
#
# COMPACT_ATOMS: atom_id res chain seq x y z
N MET A 1 4.72 -9.18 21.74
CA MET A 1 3.35 -9.06 21.22
C MET A 1 2.96 -10.38 20.56
N ASN A 2 1.79 -10.94 20.83
CA ASN A 2 1.30 -12.17 20.18
C ASN A 2 0.37 -11.80 19.03
N LEU A 3 0.87 -11.83 17.81
CA LEU A 3 0.10 -11.50 16.60
C LEU A 3 -0.95 -12.55 16.23
N ALA A 4 -0.84 -13.78 16.77
CA ALA A 4 -1.83 -14.85 16.50
C ALA A 4 -3.24 -14.55 17.04
N LYS A 5 -3.37 -13.53 17.90
CA LYS A 5 -4.65 -13.07 18.43
C LYS A 5 -5.47 -12.23 17.42
N PHE A 6 -4.84 -11.73 16.36
CA PHE A 6 -5.48 -10.84 15.40
C PHE A 6 -5.88 -11.62 14.14
N PRO A 7 -7.09 -11.42 13.62
CA PRO A 7 -7.51 -11.99 12.35
C PRO A 7 -6.56 -11.61 11.21
N ARG A 8 -6.36 -12.54 10.28
CA ARG A 8 -5.51 -12.37 9.10
C ARG A 8 -6.20 -12.93 7.86
N ARG A 9 -5.87 -12.37 6.70
CA ARG A 9 -6.31 -12.91 5.39
C ARG A 9 -5.43 -14.05 4.88
N GLY A 10 -4.23 -14.22 5.47
CA GLY A 10 -3.28 -15.23 5.04
C GLY A 10 -2.51 -14.85 3.76
N TYR A 11 -2.30 -13.56 3.50
CA TYR A 11 -1.50 -13.13 2.35
C TYR A 11 -0.04 -13.50 2.49
N VAL A 12 0.47 -13.50 3.72
CA VAL A 12 1.85 -13.89 4.03
C VAL A 12 1.84 -15.28 4.64
N THR A 13 2.16 -16.29 3.85
CA THR A 13 2.14 -17.69 4.27
C THR A 13 3.49 -18.17 4.77
N GLU A 14 4.58 -17.62 4.22
CA GLU A 14 5.95 -18.04 4.53
C GLU A 14 6.87 -16.87 4.86
N PRO A 15 7.92 -17.11 5.67
CA PRO A 15 8.96 -16.11 5.89
C PRO A 15 9.72 -15.81 4.59
N THR A 16 9.93 -14.53 4.29
CA THR A 16 10.79 -14.15 3.18
C THR A 16 12.26 -14.38 3.52
N PRO A 17 13.13 -14.71 2.55
CA PRO A 17 14.55 -14.92 2.79
C PRO A 17 15.26 -13.71 3.40
N LEU A 18 16.32 -13.97 4.12
CA LEU A 18 17.35 -13.01 4.52
C LEU A 18 18.64 -13.39 3.79
N GLU A 19 19.04 -12.59 2.83
CA GLU A 19 20.19 -12.89 1.95
C GLU A 19 21.36 -11.97 2.27
N ALA A 20 22.58 -12.52 2.30
CA ALA A 20 23.80 -11.73 2.44
C ALA A 20 24.11 -10.98 1.13
N LEU A 21 24.64 -9.77 1.25
CA LEU A 21 25.09 -8.94 0.12
C LEU A 21 26.61 -8.74 0.17
N PRO A 22 27.42 -9.79 -0.14
CA PRO A 22 28.87 -9.75 0.07
C PRO A 22 29.57 -8.70 -0.81
N ASN A 23 29.12 -8.50 -2.05
CA ASN A 23 29.69 -7.49 -2.93
C ASN A 23 29.40 -6.07 -2.44
N PHE A 24 28.23 -5.83 -1.88
CA PHE A 24 27.89 -4.53 -1.31
C PHE A 24 28.65 -4.28 0.00
N SER A 25 28.75 -5.28 0.87
CA SER A 25 29.60 -5.23 2.07
C SER A 25 31.04 -4.88 1.72
N LYS A 26 31.64 -5.54 0.72
CA LYS A 26 32.99 -5.27 0.25
C LYS A 26 33.13 -3.87 -0.35
N ALA A 27 32.17 -3.39 -1.12
CA ALA A 27 32.23 -2.08 -1.76
C ALA A 27 32.23 -0.93 -0.76
N LEU A 28 31.67 -1.12 0.44
CA LEU A 28 31.69 -0.10 1.51
C LEU A 28 33.02 -0.07 2.26
N GLY A 29 33.94 -1.01 2.02
CA GLY A 29 35.28 -0.99 2.60
C GLY A 29 35.32 -1.16 4.12
N ALA A 30 34.22 -1.55 4.74
CA ALA A 30 34.10 -1.74 6.19
C ALA A 30 33.99 -3.23 6.55
N ASP A 31 34.42 -3.57 7.76
CA ASP A 31 34.25 -4.92 8.33
C ASP A 31 32.79 -5.10 8.81
N ILE A 32 31.85 -4.94 7.88
CA ILE A 32 30.42 -5.06 8.12
C ILE A 32 29.80 -6.13 7.21
N ASN A 33 28.79 -6.80 7.73
CA ASN A 33 27.97 -7.73 6.95
C ASN A 33 26.60 -7.10 6.68
N ILE A 34 26.27 -6.93 5.40
CA ILE A 34 24.98 -6.38 4.96
C ILE A 34 24.11 -7.51 4.47
N TYR A 35 22.85 -7.48 4.89
CA TYR A 35 21.82 -8.44 4.51
C TYR A 35 20.62 -7.71 3.96
N ILE A 36 19.94 -8.34 3.01
CA ILE A 36 18.63 -7.88 2.51
C ILE A 36 17.52 -8.82 2.97
N LYS A 37 16.48 -8.26 3.58
CA LYS A 37 15.22 -8.96 3.81
C LYS A 37 14.37 -8.86 2.55
N ARG A 38 14.12 -9.99 1.89
CA ARG A 38 13.49 -10.08 0.57
C ARG A 38 11.97 -9.86 0.63
N ASP A 39 11.53 -8.74 1.17
CA ASP A 39 10.11 -8.38 1.19
C ASP A 39 9.55 -7.95 -0.19
N ASP A 40 10.41 -7.80 -1.17
CA ASP A 40 10.08 -7.74 -2.59
C ASP A 40 9.44 -9.04 -3.12
N LEU A 41 9.72 -10.18 -2.47
CA LEU A 41 9.13 -11.49 -2.79
C LEU A 41 7.76 -11.73 -2.13
N LEU A 42 7.29 -10.82 -1.29
CA LEU A 42 5.95 -10.94 -0.73
C LEU A 42 4.88 -10.87 -1.82
N PRO A 43 3.78 -11.62 -1.70
CA PRO A 43 2.69 -11.58 -2.67
C PRO A 43 2.03 -10.20 -2.73
N GLY A 44 1.32 -9.98 -3.81
CA GLY A 44 0.76 -8.69 -4.20
C GLY A 44 1.51 -8.12 -5.40
N THR A 45 0.93 -7.13 -6.05
CA THR A 45 1.44 -6.53 -7.29
C THR A 45 2.85 -5.99 -7.08
N ALA A 46 3.84 -6.60 -7.71
CA ALA A 46 5.27 -6.27 -7.63
C ALA A 46 5.85 -6.28 -6.19
N GLY A 47 5.29 -7.09 -5.29
CA GLY A 47 5.81 -7.30 -3.94
C GLY A 47 5.79 -6.08 -3.02
N GLY A 48 6.34 -6.24 -1.83
CA GLY A 48 6.59 -5.15 -0.90
C GLY A 48 6.10 -5.39 0.53
N ASN A 49 6.80 -4.79 1.48
CA ASN A 49 6.62 -5.00 2.93
C ASN A 49 5.23 -4.57 3.46
N LYS A 50 4.48 -3.78 2.72
CA LYS A 50 3.16 -3.31 3.16
C LYS A 50 2.13 -4.43 3.20
N THR A 51 2.33 -5.52 2.44
CA THR A 51 1.51 -6.73 2.51
C THR A 51 1.43 -7.28 3.93
N ARG A 52 2.50 -7.18 4.73
CA ARG A 52 2.51 -7.67 6.13
C ARG A 52 1.45 -7.01 7.00
N LYS A 53 1.30 -5.70 6.92
CA LYS A 53 0.27 -4.98 7.69
C LYS A 53 -1.11 -5.14 7.06
N LEU A 54 -1.18 -5.18 5.73
CA LEU A 54 -2.44 -5.30 5.00
C LEU A 54 -3.12 -6.66 5.22
N ASP A 55 -2.34 -7.69 5.51
CA ASP A 55 -2.84 -9.00 5.92
C ASP A 55 -3.80 -8.91 7.14
N PHE A 56 -3.53 -8.00 8.05
CA PHE A 56 -4.38 -7.71 9.22
C PHE A 56 -5.43 -6.63 8.93
N SER A 57 -5.04 -5.52 8.31
CA SER A 57 -5.96 -4.40 8.07
C SER A 57 -7.12 -4.78 7.15
N MET A 58 -6.87 -5.63 6.13
CA MET A 58 -7.95 -6.12 5.26
C MET A 58 -8.88 -7.10 5.98
N ALA A 59 -8.33 -7.95 6.88
CA ALA A 59 -9.16 -8.82 7.70
C ALA A 59 -10.09 -8.01 8.61
N ASP A 60 -9.56 -6.94 9.21
CA ASP A 60 -10.34 -6.05 10.08
C ASP A 60 -11.44 -5.32 9.29
N ALA A 61 -11.11 -4.73 8.14
CA ALA A 61 -12.09 -4.05 7.28
C ALA A 61 -13.23 -5.00 6.85
N ILE A 62 -12.90 -6.20 6.39
CA ILE A 62 -13.89 -7.20 5.98
C ILE A 62 -14.77 -7.63 7.15
N ASN A 63 -14.19 -7.84 8.32
CA ASN A 63 -14.94 -8.21 9.53
C ASN A 63 -15.90 -7.10 9.98
N GLN A 64 -15.61 -5.85 9.66
CA GLN A 64 -16.49 -4.70 9.88
C GLN A 64 -17.53 -4.52 8.78
N GLY A 65 -17.54 -5.37 7.75
CA GLY A 65 -18.50 -5.29 6.63
C GLY A 65 -18.17 -4.20 5.63
N ALA A 66 -16.91 -3.76 5.55
CA ALA A 66 -16.52 -2.76 4.56
C ALA A 66 -16.67 -3.30 3.12
N ASP A 67 -17.23 -2.48 2.25
CA ASP A 67 -17.29 -2.69 0.80
C ASP A 67 -16.29 -1.79 0.05
N THR A 68 -15.77 -0.79 0.73
CA THR A 68 -14.94 0.28 0.18
C THR A 68 -13.76 0.57 1.09
N ILE A 69 -12.57 0.73 0.49
CA ILE A 69 -11.33 1.09 1.15
C ILE A 69 -10.88 2.46 0.67
N ILE A 70 -10.57 3.36 1.61
CA ILE A 70 -9.90 4.63 1.32
C ILE A 70 -8.49 4.56 1.92
N THR A 71 -7.50 4.93 1.15
CA THR A 71 -6.12 5.02 1.63
C THR A 71 -5.42 6.25 1.08
N CYS A 72 -4.38 6.69 1.77
CA CYS A 72 -3.65 7.87 1.35
C CYS A 72 -2.13 7.63 1.30
N GLY A 73 -1.46 8.51 0.58
CA GLY A 73 -0.01 8.56 0.49
C GLY A 73 0.44 9.48 -0.62
N VAL A 74 1.71 9.39 -0.95
CA VAL A 74 2.24 9.89 -2.21
C VAL A 74 2.08 8.76 -3.24
N GLN A 75 2.68 8.79 -4.40
CA GLN A 75 2.71 7.67 -5.37
C GLN A 75 3.45 6.44 -4.78
N SER A 76 2.88 5.84 -3.75
CA SER A 76 3.57 4.93 -2.84
C SER A 76 3.21 3.46 -3.05
N ASN A 77 4.14 2.59 -2.69
CA ASN A 77 3.90 1.15 -2.63
C ASN A 77 2.79 0.78 -1.64
N HIS A 78 2.53 1.64 -0.63
CA HIS A 78 1.39 1.42 0.26
C HIS A 78 0.07 1.55 -0.48
N CYS A 79 -0.14 2.64 -1.23
CA CYS A 79 -1.37 2.84 -2.01
C CYS A 79 -1.57 1.71 -3.03
N ARG A 80 -0.51 1.33 -3.76
CA ARG A 80 -0.55 0.24 -4.73
C ARG A 80 -0.95 -1.10 -4.11
N LEU A 81 -0.32 -1.47 -3.00
CA LEU A 81 -0.62 -2.74 -2.35
C LEU A 81 -1.99 -2.72 -1.67
N THR A 82 -2.41 -1.60 -1.09
CA THR A 82 -3.77 -1.47 -0.55
C THR A 82 -4.81 -1.67 -1.64
N LEU A 83 -4.64 -1.00 -2.79
CA LEU A 83 -5.52 -1.19 -3.95
C LEU A 83 -5.52 -2.65 -4.44
N ALA A 84 -4.35 -3.26 -4.59
CA ALA A 84 -4.24 -4.64 -5.07
C ALA A 84 -4.99 -5.63 -4.17
N TRP A 85 -4.86 -5.46 -2.86
CA TRP A 85 -5.54 -6.34 -1.90
C TRP A 85 -7.04 -6.03 -1.79
N ALA A 86 -7.45 -4.76 -1.88
CA ALA A 86 -8.86 -4.40 -1.94
C ALA A 86 -9.54 -5.04 -3.16
N VAL A 87 -8.96 -4.91 -4.34
CA VAL A 87 -9.48 -5.53 -5.58
C VAL A 87 -9.53 -7.05 -5.48
N LYS A 88 -8.50 -7.69 -4.92
CA LYS A 88 -8.51 -9.13 -4.68
C LYS A 88 -9.68 -9.59 -3.79
N GLU A 89 -10.03 -8.79 -2.80
CA GLU A 89 -11.15 -9.07 -1.88
C GLU A 89 -12.51 -8.62 -2.43
N GLY A 90 -12.56 -8.06 -3.64
CA GLY A 90 -13.80 -7.58 -4.26
C GLY A 90 -14.28 -6.22 -3.71
N LEU A 91 -13.40 -5.46 -3.06
CA LEU A 91 -13.71 -4.17 -2.47
C LEU A 91 -13.38 -3.03 -3.44
N ASP A 92 -14.17 -1.97 -3.42
CA ASP A 92 -13.83 -0.73 -4.08
C ASP A 92 -12.65 -0.05 -3.37
N CYS A 93 -11.78 0.63 -4.12
CA CYS A 93 -10.64 1.33 -3.52
C CYS A 93 -10.47 2.73 -4.11
N HIS A 94 -10.34 3.70 -3.22
CA HIS A 94 -10.13 5.10 -3.52
C HIS A 94 -8.81 5.58 -2.93
N LEU A 95 -8.06 6.37 -3.70
CA LEU A 95 -6.76 6.88 -3.29
C LEU A 95 -6.81 8.40 -3.09
N VAL A 96 -6.26 8.87 -1.97
CA VAL A 96 -5.96 10.27 -1.74
C VAL A 96 -4.45 10.44 -1.81
N LEU A 97 -3.95 11.12 -2.85
CA LEU A 97 -2.53 11.27 -3.12
C LEU A 97 -2.05 12.68 -2.80
N GLU A 98 -1.03 12.78 -1.95
CA GLU A 98 -0.35 14.03 -1.65
C GLU A 98 0.64 14.37 -2.77
N GLU A 99 0.45 15.50 -3.42
CA GLU A 99 1.38 16.04 -4.41
C GLU A 99 2.41 16.95 -3.71
N ARG A 100 3.55 16.38 -3.30
CA ARG A 100 4.60 17.10 -2.56
C ARG A 100 5.37 18.09 -3.42
N VAL A 101 5.49 17.82 -4.70
CA VAL A 101 6.06 18.74 -5.68
C VAL A 101 4.92 19.20 -6.58
N LYS A 102 4.65 20.49 -6.56
CA LYS A 102 3.55 21.09 -7.32
C LYS A 102 3.59 20.69 -8.80
N ASP A 103 2.46 20.33 -9.35
CA ASP A 103 2.25 19.94 -10.75
C ASP A 103 3.08 18.71 -11.19
N SER A 104 3.48 17.86 -10.23
CA SER A 104 4.26 16.62 -10.49
C SER A 104 3.41 15.39 -10.72
N TYR A 105 2.14 15.42 -10.36
CA TYR A 105 1.26 14.27 -10.56
C TYR A 105 0.94 14.08 -12.04
N ASN A 106 1.25 12.90 -12.55
CA ASN A 106 0.89 12.50 -13.90
C ASN A 106 0.22 11.12 -13.85
N PRO A 107 -1.10 11.02 -14.15
CA PRO A 107 -1.82 9.75 -14.13
C PRO A 107 -1.29 8.75 -15.17
N GLU A 108 -0.66 9.22 -16.25
CA GLU A 108 -0.08 8.39 -17.31
C GLU A 108 1.38 7.98 -17.04
N ALA A 109 1.98 8.46 -15.94
CA ALA A 109 3.34 8.09 -15.60
C ALA A 109 3.46 6.59 -15.32
N SER A 110 4.62 6.02 -15.65
CA SER A 110 4.97 4.63 -15.33
C SER A 110 5.01 4.38 -13.81
N GLY A 111 5.25 3.14 -13.42
CA GLY A 111 5.37 2.75 -12.01
C GLY A 111 4.03 2.67 -11.29
N ASN A 112 3.93 3.22 -10.09
CA ASN A 112 2.72 3.08 -9.28
C ASN A 112 1.48 3.72 -9.91
N ASN A 113 1.60 4.85 -10.61
CA ASN A 113 0.47 5.50 -11.27
C ASN A 113 -0.14 4.61 -12.37
N PHE A 114 0.71 4.03 -13.20
CA PHE A 114 0.28 3.03 -14.18
C PHE A 114 -0.43 1.85 -13.51
N LEU A 115 0.15 1.34 -12.42
CA LEU A 115 -0.43 0.21 -11.69
C LEU A 115 -1.75 0.56 -10.99
N PHE A 116 -1.97 1.80 -10.55
CA PHE A 116 -3.26 2.22 -10.03
C PHE A 116 -4.38 2.08 -11.08
N GLN A 117 -4.11 2.51 -12.31
CA GLN A 117 -5.07 2.39 -13.40
C GLN A 117 -5.28 0.93 -13.81
N LEU A 118 -4.19 0.19 -13.98
CA LEU A 118 -4.25 -1.23 -14.37
C LEU A 118 -5.04 -2.08 -13.35
N LEU A 119 -4.93 -1.78 -12.06
CA LEU A 119 -5.64 -2.46 -11.00
C LEU A 119 -7.10 -2.01 -10.84
N GLY A 120 -7.54 -1.00 -11.56
CA GLY A 120 -8.93 -0.54 -11.52
C GLY A 120 -9.26 0.31 -10.30
N VAL A 121 -8.41 1.28 -9.95
CA VAL A 121 -8.71 2.26 -8.90
C VAL A 121 -10.05 2.97 -9.20
N LYS A 122 -10.91 3.11 -8.20
CA LYS A 122 -12.22 3.76 -8.39
C LYS A 122 -12.10 5.28 -8.55
N SER A 123 -11.27 5.90 -7.73
CA SER A 123 -10.91 7.31 -7.90
C SER A 123 -9.54 7.61 -7.32
N VAL A 124 -8.92 8.66 -7.87
CA VAL A 124 -7.71 9.26 -7.34
C VAL A 124 -8.01 10.73 -7.07
N THR A 125 -7.91 11.14 -5.81
CA THR A 125 -7.98 12.53 -5.39
C THR A 125 -6.58 13.03 -5.11
N VAL A 126 -6.12 14.02 -5.85
CA VAL A 126 -4.80 14.63 -5.65
C VAL A 126 -4.96 15.89 -4.81
N VAL A 127 -4.16 15.99 -3.75
CA VAL A 127 -4.17 17.13 -2.82
C VAL A 127 -2.78 17.73 -2.71
N PRO A 128 -2.65 19.04 -2.46
CA PRO A 128 -1.35 19.70 -2.33
C PRO A 128 -0.49 19.12 -1.20
N GLY A 129 0.83 19.24 -1.33
CA GLY A 129 1.77 18.88 -0.28
C GLY A 129 1.50 19.61 1.04
N GLY A 130 1.56 18.89 2.16
CA GLY A 130 1.24 19.42 3.49
C GLY A 130 -0.25 19.43 3.86
N SER A 131 -1.12 18.90 3.00
CA SER A 131 -2.55 18.74 3.31
C SER A 131 -2.78 17.82 4.51
N ASN A 132 -3.85 18.07 5.26
CA ASN A 132 -4.33 17.14 6.29
C ASN A 132 -4.92 15.88 5.65
N MET A 133 -4.07 14.89 5.42
CA MET A 133 -4.44 13.65 4.71
C MET A 133 -5.59 12.90 5.38
N LEU A 134 -5.68 12.92 6.71
CA LEU A 134 -6.79 12.30 7.43
C LEU A 134 -8.10 13.02 7.11
N GLY A 135 -8.11 14.35 7.21
CA GLY A 135 -9.28 15.15 6.90
C GLY A 135 -9.72 15.03 5.43
N GLU A 136 -8.78 14.89 4.48
CA GLU A 136 -9.13 14.65 3.08
C GLU A 136 -9.75 13.27 2.85
N MET A 137 -9.27 12.23 3.56
CA MET A 137 -9.90 10.90 3.53
C MET A 137 -11.30 10.92 4.16
N GLU A 138 -11.50 11.66 5.26
CA GLU A 138 -12.80 11.80 5.91
C GLU A 138 -13.81 12.50 5.01
N LYS A 139 -13.43 13.59 4.34
CA LYS A 139 -14.27 14.26 3.34
C LYS A 139 -14.71 13.32 2.21
N LEU A 140 -13.75 12.51 1.72
CA LEU A 140 -14.07 11.52 0.69
C LEU A 140 -15.00 10.43 1.23
N ALA A 141 -14.80 9.97 2.46
CA ALA A 141 -15.67 8.99 3.10
C ALA A 141 -17.10 9.52 3.29
N GLU A 142 -17.27 10.78 3.71
CA GLU A 142 -18.59 11.43 3.84
C GLU A 142 -19.29 11.50 2.49
N LYS A 143 -18.56 11.88 1.43
CA LYS A 143 -19.10 11.91 0.07
C LYS A 143 -19.59 10.54 -0.38
N LEU A 144 -18.76 9.49 -0.20
CA LEU A 144 -19.12 8.13 -0.60
C LEU A 144 -20.31 7.59 0.20
N ARG A 145 -20.40 7.88 1.50
CA ARG A 145 -21.58 7.53 2.31
C ARG A 145 -22.85 8.21 1.82
N ALA A 146 -22.77 9.47 1.39
CA ALA A 146 -23.91 10.17 0.80
C ALA A 146 -24.35 9.56 -0.55
N GLU A 147 -23.46 8.85 -1.24
CA GLU A 147 -23.72 8.10 -2.47
C GLU A 147 -24.15 6.64 -2.20
N GLY A 148 -24.27 6.23 -0.93
CA GLY A 148 -24.74 4.89 -0.53
C GLY A 148 -23.66 3.82 -0.42
N LYS A 149 -22.41 4.25 -0.20
CA LYS A 149 -21.25 3.37 0.02
C LYS A 149 -20.87 3.30 1.50
#